data_4eecc404fa4be9482ed7ed0374129e31
#
_entry.id   4eecc404fa4be9482ed7ed0374129e31
#
_cell.length_a   1.000
_cell.length_b   1.000
_cell.length_c   1.000
_cell.angle_alpha   90.00
_cell.angle_beta   90.00
_cell.angle_gamma   90.00
#
_symmetry.space_group_name_H-M   'P 1'
#
loop_
_entity.id
_entity.type
_entity.pdbx_description
1 polymer ?
#
loop_
_entity_poly.entity_id
_entity_poly.type
_entity_poly.pdbx_seq_one_letter_code
_entity_poly.pdbx_strand_id
1 'polypeptide(L)'
;MINHERVAENVFSFQSDVYAQVNAGVIAGPNWAVVIDTLAYPEEALAIREFVEQGLKVPVRYVINTHYHADHSWGSCFFPGAFVISSVLCRKLLDERGKPSLEETRQQNPGLFRQVRITLPHLTFEQGELGLQVGKKTLKLMALPGHSPDGIGVFVEEDRVLYTGDIMMPLPYFVDGNIDQMETSLKSLLSMGLENIIQGHGDIVLRGEIDGAVEENLKYLAKLRKVVQDASDRRFPLDVLERVTVQSCGKSRVIMGGLAEDLHQRNLFALFRYLIGKKPIGSEEFHDLEDEFEEDEDGEYEDDFEEEPVRVREGYDDDEDEDEGEFERDEDTGVGFEEEEVEEGFEEDNFE
;
A
#
# COMPACT_ATOMS: atom_id res chain seq x y z
N MET A 1 4.42 1.83 14.89
CA MET A 1 3.24 2.76 14.89
C MET A 1 2.88 3.01 13.45
N ILE A 2 1.64 3.30 13.13
CA ILE A 2 1.21 3.66 11.79
C ILE A 2 1.20 5.19 11.66
N ASN A 3 1.78 5.71 10.60
CA ASN A 3 1.72 7.12 10.28
C ASN A 3 0.42 7.43 9.55
N HIS A 4 -0.20 8.58 9.81
CA HIS A 4 -1.36 9.00 9.05
C HIS A 4 -1.36 10.50 8.82
N GLU A 5 -1.94 10.92 7.70
CA GLU A 5 -2.11 12.32 7.37
C GLU A 5 -3.46 12.58 6.71
N ARG A 6 -3.92 13.82 6.84
CA ARG A 6 -5.15 14.27 6.21
C ARG A 6 -4.84 14.85 4.84
N VAL A 7 -5.28 14.15 3.78
CA VAL A 7 -5.03 14.55 2.39
C VAL A 7 -6.03 15.62 1.92
N ALA A 8 -7.30 15.45 2.34
CA ALA A 8 -8.38 16.41 2.06
C ALA A 8 -9.41 16.38 3.19
N GLU A 9 -10.50 17.14 3.06
CA GLU A 9 -11.56 17.10 4.05
C GLU A 9 -12.18 15.69 4.14
N ASN A 10 -12.04 15.04 5.31
CA ASN A 10 -12.49 13.66 5.57
C ASN A 10 -11.87 12.59 4.65
N VAL A 11 -10.69 12.86 4.09
CA VAL A 11 -9.88 11.95 3.30
C VAL A 11 -8.52 11.81 3.96
N PHE A 12 -8.14 10.58 4.32
CA PHE A 12 -6.93 10.29 5.09
C PHE A 12 -6.11 9.20 4.41
N SER A 13 -4.79 9.33 4.45
CA SER A 13 -3.82 8.29 4.11
C SER A 13 -3.18 7.74 5.38
N PHE A 14 -2.93 6.44 5.40
CA PHE A 14 -2.17 5.73 6.41
C PHE A 14 -1.00 5.05 5.75
N GLN A 15 0.17 5.08 6.39
CA GLN A 15 1.37 4.44 5.85
C GLN A 15 1.99 3.56 6.92
N SER A 16 2.30 2.33 6.54
CA SER A 16 3.08 1.39 7.38
C SER A 16 4.50 1.89 7.57
N ASP A 17 4.99 1.87 8.79
CA ASP A 17 6.40 2.11 9.13
C ASP A 17 7.19 0.81 9.35
N VAL A 18 6.51 -0.33 9.24
CA VAL A 18 7.11 -1.65 9.47
C VAL A 18 7.26 -2.49 8.20
N TYR A 19 6.50 -2.20 7.15
CA TYR A 19 6.57 -2.97 5.90
C TYR A 19 6.48 -2.08 4.67
N ALA A 20 7.57 -1.96 3.92
CA ALA A 20 7.66 -1.39 2.56
C ALA A 20 6.91 -0.07 2.33
N GLN A 21 6.60 0.70 3.37
CA GLN A 21 5.81 1.95 3.29
C GLN A 21 4.46 1.77 2.57
N VAL A 22 3.81 0.60 2.77
CA VAL A 22 2.51 0.32 2.16
C VAL A 22 1.44 1.27 2.69
N ASN A 23 0.54 1.69 1.80
CA ASN A 23 -0.48 2.69 2.10
C ASN A 23 -1.89 2.09 2.17
N ALA A 24 -2.70 2.67 3.06
CA ALA A 24 -4.13 2.47 3.15
C ALA A 24 -4.84 3.82 3.21
N GLY A 25 -6.16 3.83 3.07
CA GLY A 25 -6.95 5.06 3.06
C GLY A 25 -8.20 4.98 3.92
N VAL A 26 -8.68 6.15 4.35
CA VAL A 26 -9.98 6.30 5.00
C VAL A 26 -10.74 7.47 4.40
N ILE A 27 -11.99 7.22 4.01
CA ILE A 27 -12.94 8.27 3.61
C ILE A 27 -14.08 8.28 4.62
N ALA A 28 -14.22 9.38 5.35
CA ALA A 28 -15.23 9.51 6.40
C ALA A 28 -16.48 10.28 5.91
N GLY A 29 -17.62 9.65 6.06
CA GLY A 29 -18.92 10.32 5.93
C GLY A 29 -19.48 10.71 7.31
N PRO A 30 -20.64 11.38 7.35
CA PRO A 30 -21.26 11.80 8.61
C PRO A 30 -21.79 10.63 9.45
N ASN A 31 -22.06 9.47 8.87
CA ASN A 31 -22.69 8.35 9.55
C ASN A 31 -21.86 7.05 9.50
N TRP A 32 -20.89 6.97 8.61
CA TRP A 32 -20.03 5.79 8.40
C TRP A 32 -18.84 6.13 7.52
N ALA A 33 -17.84 5.28 7.55
CA ALA A 33 -16.62 5.44 6.79
C ALA A 33 -16.35 4.25 5.85
N VAL A 34 -15.47 4.49 4.88
CA VAL A 34 -14.84 3.49 4.00
C VAL A 34 -13.37 3.42 4.34
N VAL A 35 -12.83 2.21 4.41
CA VAL A 35 -11.40 1.94 4.45
C VAL A 35 -10.99 1.42 3.08
N ILE A 36 -9.88 1.93 2.53
CA ILE A 36 -9.29 1.51 1.26
C ILE A 36 -7.96 0.85 1.59
N ASP A 37 -7.85 -0.43 1.29
CA ASP A 37 -6.80 -1.33 1.74
C ASP A 37 -6.65 -1.37 3.28
N THR A 38 -5.97 -2.39 3.78
CA THR A 38 -6.08 -2.68 5.21
C THR A 38 -4.75 -3.02 5.86
N LEU A 39 -3.66 -2.94 5.09
CA LEU A 39 -2.33 -3.38 5.47
C LEU A 39 -2.28 -4.88 5.83
N ALA A 40 -1.08 -5.43 6.04
CA ALA A 40 -0.90 -6.85 6.33
C ALA A 40 -0.99 -7.16 7.82
N TYR A 41 -0.44 -6.29 8.66
CA TYR A 41 -0.26 -6.58 10.08
C TYR A 41 -1.52 -6.26 10.89
N PRO A 42 -1.92 -7.19 11.80
CA PRO A 42 -3.10 -7.02 12.64
C PRO A 42 -3.15 -5.70 13.42
N GLU A 43 -2.01 -5.30 13.99
CA GLU A 43 -1.88 -4.09 14.79
C GLU A 43 -2.16 -2.83 13.97
N GLU A 44 -1.73 -2.81 12.70
CA GLU A 44 -1.95 -1.67 11.80
C GLU A 44 -3.41 -1.57 11.38
N ALA A 45 -4.01 -2.70 10.98
CA ALA A 45 -5.44 -2.74 10.64
C ALA A 45 -6.33 -2.33 11.83
N LEU A 46 -5.99 -2.77 13.04
CA LEU A 46 -6.69 -2.38 14.27
C LEU A 46 -6.49 -0.90 14.58
N ALA A 47 -5.31 -0.32 14.35
CA ALA A 47 -5.05 1.11 14.54
C ALA A 47 -5.88 1.97 13.58
N ILE A 48 -6.01 1.57 12.30
CA ILE A 48 -6.90 2.23 11.33
C ILE A 48 -8.35 2.18 11.82
N ARG A 49 -8.80 1.02 12.27
CA ARG A 49 -10.15 0.85 12.81
C ARG A 49 -10.39 1.73 14.03
N GLU A 50 -9.46 1.77 14.99
CA GLU A 50 -9.54 2.61 16.18
C GLU A 50 -9.61 4.09 15.82
N PHE A 51 -8.79 4.55 14.88
CA PHE A 51 -8.87 5.92 14.37
C PHE A 51 -10.27 6.26 13.85
N VAL A 52 -10.89 5.37 13.08
CA VAL A 52 -12.23 5.61 12.52
C VAL A 52 -13.32 5.53 13.61
N GLU A 53 -13.34 4.44 14.38
CA GLU A 53 -14.45 4.18 15.30
C GLU A 53 -14.36 5.03 16.60
N GLN A 54 -13.15 5.27 17.11
CA GLN A 54 -12.93 6.04 18.34
C GLN A 54 -12.57 7.50 18.06
N GLY A 55 -11.75 7.75 17.04
CA GLY A 55 -11.32 9.10 16.67
C GLY A 55 -12.41 9.88 15.91
N LEU A 56 -12.88 9.33 14.80
CA LEU A 56 -13.92 9.97 13.97
C LEU A 56 -15.35 9.66 14.45
N LYS A 57 -15.52 8.68 15.34
CA LYS A 57 -16.79 8.27 15.96
C LYS A 57 -17.86 7.83 14.96
N VAL A 58 -17.45 7.18 13.90
CA VAL A 58 -18.33 6.56 12.89
C VAL A 58 -17.93 5.11 12.67
N PRO A 59 -18.86 4.18 12.38
CA PRO A 59 -18.53 2.80 12.07
C PRO A 59 -17.88 2.69 10.69
N VAL A 60 -16.98 1.72 10.50
CA VAL A 60 -16.54 1.29 9.18
C VAL A 60 -17.65 0.44 8.54
N ARG A 61 -18.19 0.90 7.42
CA ARG A 61 -19.26 0.20 6.68
C ARG A 61 -18.75 -0.60 5.50
N TYR A 62 -17.72 -0.11 4.83
CA TYR A 62 -17.11 -0.76 3.70
C TYR A 62 -15.59 -0.79 3.84
N VAL A 63 -15.00 -1.88 3.38
CA VAL A 63 -13.58 -2.02 3.08
C VAL A 63 -13.47 -2.20 1.57
N ILE A 64 -12.57 -1.50 0.92
CA ILE A 64 -12.27 -1.66 -0.50
C ILE A 64 -10.86 -2.21 -0.61
N ASN A 65 -10.67 -3.40 -1.18
CA ASN A 65 -9.35 -3.91 -1.49
C ASN A 65 -9.01 -3.54 -2.94
N THR A 66 -7.89 -2.83 -3.13
CA THR A 66 -7.43 -2.44 -4.47
C THR A 66 -7.04 -3.66 -5.29
N HIS A 67 -6.42 -4.65 -4.66
CA HIS A 67 -6.06 -5.93 -5.26
C HIS A 67 -5.87 -7.01 -4.17
N TYR A 68 -5.50 -8.23 -4.59
CA TYR A 68 -5.53 -9.40 -3.71
C TYR A 68 -4.28 -9.60 -2.84
N HIS A 69 -3.18 -8.85 -3.04
CA HIS A 69 -1.94 -9.04 -2.29
C HIS A 69 -2.13 -8.84 -0.79
N ALA A 70 -1.26 -9.49 -0.03
CA ALA A 70 -1.37 -9.63 1.42
C ALA A 70 -1.43 -8.29 2.15
N ASP A 71 -0.53 -7.39 1.80
CA ASP A 71 -0.36 -6.07 2.40
C ASP A 71 -1.47 -5.06 2.07
N HIS A 72 -2.39 -5.42 1.17
CA HIS A 72 -3.59 -4.63 0.85
C HIS A 72 -4.88 -5.28 1.37
N SER A 73 -4.90 -6.61 1.58
CA SER A 73 -6.14 -7.34 1.80
C SER A 73 -6.27 -8.09 3.13
N TRP A 74 -5.15 -8.49 3.76
CA TRP A 74 -5.18 -9.39 4.93
C TRP A 74 -5.77 -8.74 6.18
N GLY A 75 -5.63 -7.43 6.34
CA GLY A 75 -6.23 -6.70 7.45
C GLY A 75 -7.74 -6.57 7.38
N SER A 76 -8.40 -6.93 6.26
CA SER A 76 -9.85 -6.79 6.05
C SER A 76 -10.68 -7.54 7.11
N CYS A 77 -10.16 -8.63 7.68
CA CYS A 77 -10.84 -9.40 8.72
C CYS A 77 -10.98 -8.68 10.07
N PHE A 78 -10.24 -7.59 10.28
CA PHE A 78 -10.30 -6.78 11.51
C PHE A 78 -11.37 -5.70 11.49
N PHE A 79 -12.19 -5.64 10.43
CA PHE A 79 -13.33 -4.72 10.30
C PHE A 79 -14.66 -5.51 10.35
N PRO A 80 -15.04 -6.06 11.51
CA PRO A 80 -16.24 -6.89 11.64
C PRO A 80 -17.50 -6.10 11.31
N GLY A 81 -18.37 -6.67 10.49
CA GLY A 81 -19.61 -6.03 10.03
C GLY A 81 -19.46 -5.12 8.81
N ALA A 82 -18.26 -4.82 8.37
CA ALA A 82 -18.03 -4.12 7.12
C ALA A 82 -18.20 -5.06 5.91
N PHE A 83 -18.72 -4.51 4.81
CA PHE A 83 -18.78 -5.21 3.53
C PHE A 83 -17.50 -4.95 2.74
N VAL A 84 -16.81 -6.02 2.33
CA VAL A 84 -15.63 -5.90 1.48
C VAL A 84 -16.05 -5.77 0.03
N ILE A 85 -15.49 -4.79 -0.68
CA ILE A 85 -15.72 -4.50 -2.10
C ILE A 85 -14.39 -4.66 -2.85
N SER A 86 -14.40 -5.29 -4.02
CA SER A 86 -13.26 -5.33 -4.95
C SER A 86 -13.72 -5.82 -6.35
N SER A 87 -12.76 -6.12 -7.24
CA SER A 87 -13.06 -6.77 -8.52
C SER A 87 -13.49 -8.24 -8.33
N VAL A 88 -14.21 -8.79 -9.30
CA VAL A 88 -14.52 -10.24 -9.36
C VAL A 88 -13.25 -11.06 -9.34
N LEU A 89 -12.22 -10.59 -10.04
CA LEU A 89 -10.95 -11.30 -10.12
C LEU A 89 -10.18 -11.26 -8.78
N CYS A 90 -10.20 -10.15 -8.04
CA CYS A 90 -9.64 -10.08 -6.69
C CYS A 90 -10.25 -11.14 -5.78
N ARG A 91 -11.59 -11.27 -5.78
CA ARG A 91 -12.25 -12.32 -5.01
C ARG A 91 -11.75 -13.73 -5.37
N LYS A 92 -11.58 -14.00 -6.67
CA LYS A 92 -11.08 -15.27 -7.16
C LYS A 92 -9.63 -15.52 -6.71
N LEU A 93 -8.75 -14.54 -6.89
CA LEU A 93 -7.33 -14.66 -6.53
C LEU A 93 -7.12 -14.76 -5.02
N LEU A 94 -7.90 -14.05 -4.21
CA LEU A 94 -7.91 -14.24 -2.75
C LEU A 94 -8.28 -15.66 -2.33
N ASP A 95 -9.21 -16.29 -3.05
CA ASP A 95 -9.63 -17.67 -2.78
C ASP A 95 -8.58 -18.69 -3.23
N GLU A 96 -8.02 -18.53 -4.42
CA GLU A 96 -7.11 -19.48 -5.06
C GLU A 96 -5.66 -19.35 -4.63
N ARG A 97 -5.18 -18.10 -4.36
CA ARG A 97 -3.79 -17.79 -4.02
C ARG A 97 -3.65 -17.20 -2.62
N GLY A 98 -4.49 -16.24 -2.24
CA GLY A 98 -4.40 -15.57 -0.95
C GLY A 98 -4.56 -16.49 0.25
N LYS A 99 -5.46 -17.51 0.18
CA LYS A 99 -5.62 -18.49 1.25
C LYS A 99 -4.41 -19.40 1.42
N PRO A 100 -3.87 -20.03 0.36
CA PRO A 100 -2.63 -20.80 0.46
C PRO A 100 -1.46 -19.97 0.98
N SER A 101 -1.23 -18.78 0.43
CA SER A 101 -0.16 -17.88 0.87
C SER A 101 -0.26 -17.53 2.36
N LEU A 102 -1.47 -17.21 2.87
CA LEU A 102 -1.65 -16.96 4.31
C LEU A 102 -1.33 -18.20 5.15
N GLU A 103 -1.70 -19.40 4.70
CA GLU A 103 -1.42 -20.62 5.44
C GLU A 103 0.06 -20.93 5.50
N GLU A 104 0.78 -20.71 4.41
CA GLU A 104 2.24 -20.80 4.35
C GLU A 104 2.91 -19.78 5.27
N THR A 105 2.55 -18.49 5.16
CA THR A 105 3.08 -17.42 6.04
C THR A 105 2.81 -17.69 7.52
N ARG A 106 1.67 -18.31 7.87
CA ARG A 106 1.40 -18.72 9.25
C ARG A 106 2.31 -19.82 9.76
N GLN A 107 2.73 -20.76 8.90
CA GLN A 107 3.66 -21.81 9.28
C GLN A 107 5.03 -21.20 9.61
N GLN A 108 5.44 -20.20 8.84
CA GLN A 108 6.69 -19.47 9.05
C GLN A 108 6.60 -18.52 10.26
N ASN A 109 5.47 -17.80 10.42
CA ASN A 109 5.26 -16.79 11.46
C ASN A 109 3.96 -17.05 12.28
N PRO A 110 3.86 -18.13 13.07
CA PRO A 110 2.61 -18.56 13.69
C PRO A 110 2.08 -17.59 14.75
N GLY A 111 2.93 -16.75 15.35
CA GLY A 111 2.55 -15.75 16.33
C GLY A 111 1.84 -14.56 15.70
N LEU A 112 2.37 -14.06 14.59
CA LEU A 112 2.00 -12.78 13.98
C LEU A 112 0.65 -12.87 13.23
N PHE A 113 0.48 -13.87 12.37
CA PHE A 113 -0.70 -13.99 11.51
C PHE A 113 -1.79 -14.95 12.02
N ARG A 114 -1.72 -15.39 13.27
CA ARG A 114 -2.67 -16.33 13.88
C ARG A 114 -4.13 -15.88 13.77
N GLN A 115 -4.40 -14.60 13.91
CA GLN A 115 -5.74 -14.02 13.91
C GLN A 115 -6.22 -13.61 12.51
N VAL A 116 -5.32 -13.46 11.56
CA VAL A 116 -5.67 -13.08 10.19
C VAL A 116 -6.56 -14.16 9.55
N ARG A 117 -7.53 -13.74 8.77
CA ARG A 117 -8.43 -14.59 7.97
C ARG A 117 -8.67 -13.90 6.63
N ILE A 118 -8.58 -14.65 5.54
CA ILE A 118 -8.95 -14.10 4.24
C ILE A 118 -10.45 -13.80 4.24
N THR A 119 -10.77 -12.53 4.04
CA THR A 119 -12.14 -12.05 3.87
C THR A 119 -12.40 -11.83 2.39
N LEU A 120 -13.15 -12.74 1.78
CA LEU A 120 -13.49 -12.62 0.37
C LEU A 120 -14.45 -11.42 0.15
N PRO A 121 -14.26 -10.61 -0.91
CA PRO A 121 -15.17 -9.52 -1.25
C PRO A 121 -16.63 -9.95 -1.30
N HIS A 122 -17.49 -9.21 -0.60
CA HIS A 122 -18.93 -9.44 -0.56
C HIS A 122 -19.65 -8.83 -1.76
N LEU A 123 -19.16 -7.67 -2.21
CA LEU A 123 -19.64 -6.95 -3.38
C LEU A 123 -18.51 -6.90 -4.42
N THR A 124 -18.80 -7.31 -5.63
CA THR A 124 -17.81 -7.35 -6.70
C THR A 124 -18.36 -6.72 -7.98
N PHE A 125 -17.45 -6.15 -8.78
CA PHE A 125 -17.74 -5.69 -10.15
C PHE A 125 -16.66 -6.21 -11.11
N GLU A 126 -17.03 -6.40 -12.36
CA GLU A 126 -16.14 -6.96 -13.38
C GLU A 126 -15.73 -5.95 -14.42
N GLN A 127 -16.67 -5.10 -14.85
CA GLN A 127 -16.47 -4.11 -15.91
C GLN A 127 -17.08 -2.76 -15.54
N GLY A 128 -16.56 -1.69 -16.16
CA GLY A 128 -17.03 -0.34 -15.94
C GLY A 128 -16.53 0.25 -14.62
N GLU A 129 -17.37 1.10 -14.04
CA GLU A 129 -17.10 1.79 -12.78
C GLU A 129 -18.17 1.45 -11.76
N LEU A 130 -17.77 1.30 -10.50
CA LEU A 130 -18.69 1.20 -9.37
C LEU A 130 -18.68 2.51 -8.59
N GLY A 131 -19.84 3.18 -8.51
CA GLY A 131 -20.02 4.39 -7.71
C GLY A 131 -20.46 4.09 -6.28
N LEU A 132 -19.84 4.74 -5.30
CA LEU A 132 -20.22 4.67 -3.89
C LEU A 132 -20.29 6.08 -3.29
N GLN A 133 -21.44 6.46 -2.74
CA GLN A 133 -21.63 7.76 -2.11
C GLN A 133 -21.32 7.70 -0.60
N VAL A 134 -20.37 8.50 -0.14
CA VAL A 134 -19.92 8.60 1.27
C VAL A 134 -20.15 10.02 1.78
N GLY A 135 -21.32 10.28 2.34
CA GLY A 135 -21.72 11.65 2.70
C GLY A 135 -21.75 12.55 1.46
N LYS A 136 -20.86 13.55 1.42
CA LYS A 136 -20.73 14.47 0.28
C LYS A 136 -19.67 14.01 -0.76
N LYS A 137 -19.02 12.89 -0.53
CA LYS A 137 -17.97 12.37 -1.41
C LYS A 137 -18.51 11.26 -2.30
N THR A 138 -18.13 11.29 -3.56
CA THR A 138 -18.41 10.26 -4.56
C THR A 138 -17.12 9.48 -4.82
N LEU A 139 -17.12 8.20 -4.50
CA LEU A 139 -16.02 7.30 -4.80
C LEU A 139 -16.33 6.58 -6.11
N LYS A 140 -15.41 6.62 -7.07
CA LYS A 140 -15.46 5.81 -8.29
C LYS A 140 -14.38 4.75 -8.24
N LEU A 141 -14.81 3.50 -8.23
CA LEU A 141 -13.92 2.34 -8.33
C LEU A 141 -13.81 1.97 -9.79
N MET A 142 -12.59 1.86 -10.30
CA MET A 142 -12.32 1.58 -11.72
C MET A 142 -11.17 0.59 -11.86
N ALA A 143 -11.16 -0.19 -12.94
CA ALA A 143 -10.08 -1.12 -13.22
C ALA A 143 -8.77 -0.35 -13.52
N LEU A 144 -7.70 -0.75 -12.84
CA LEU A 144 -6.31 -0.31 -13.05
C LEU A 144 -5.37 -1.53 -13.00
N PRO A 145 -5.46 -2.46 -13.97
CA PRO A 145 -4.61 -3.64 -14.00
C PRO A 145 -3.18 -3.31 -14.42
N GLY A 146 -2.24 -4.20 -14.07
CA GLY A 146 -0.86 -4.09 -14.54
C GLY A 146 0.17 -4.56 -13.52
N HIS A 147 0.06 -4.16 -12.27
CA HIS A 147 0.78 -4.75 -11.13
C HIS A 147 0.28 -6.17 -10.86
N SER A 148 -1.01 -6.29 -10.75
CA SER A 148 -1.76 -7.55 -10.72
C SER A 148 -2.94 -7.46 -11.69
N PRO A 149 -3.52 -8.59 -12.12
CA PRO A 149 -4.61 -8.57 -13.11
C PRO A 149 -5.95 -8.08 -12.55
N ASP A 150 -6.11 -8.09 -11.24
CA ASP A 150 -7.34 -7.73 -10.51
C ASP A 150 -7.37 -6.28 -10.02
N GLY A 151 -6.29 -5.52 -10.25
CA GLY A 151 -6.07 -4.19 -9.72
C GLY A 151 -7.20 -3.20 -10.04
N ILE A 152 -7.62 -2.44 -9.02
CA ILE A 152 -8.56 -1.33 -9.13
C ILE A 152 -8.00 -0.07 -8.45
N GLY A 153 -8.44 1.09 -8.93
CA GLY A 153 -8.24 2.37 -8.25
C GLY A 153 -9.53 2.89 -7.65
N VAL A 154 -9.41 3.74 -6.62
CA VAL A 154 -10.53 4.42 -5.96
C VAL A 154 -10.36 5.93 -6.08
N PHE A 155 -11.16 6.55 -6.91
CA PHE A 155 -11.13 7.99 -7.17
C PHE A 155 -12.18 8.73 -6.33
N VAL A 156 -11.72 9.69 -5.52
CA VAL A 156 -12.56 10.62 -4.76
C VAL A 156 -12.79 11.85 -5.63
N GLU A 157 -13.98 11.96 -6.25
CA GLU A 157 -14.26 12.95 -7.30
C GLU A 157 -14.10 14.39 -6.83
N GLU A 158 -14.68 14.74 -5.68
CA GLU A 158 -14.71 16.12 -5.18
C GLU A 158 -13.32 16.66 -4.83
N ASP A 159 -12.44 15.80 -4.34
CA ASP A 159 -11.08 16.16 -3.94
C ASP A 159 -10.05 15.85 -5.02
N ARG A 160 -10.44 15.13 -6.08
CA ARG A 160 -9.54 14.66 -7.15
C ARG A 160 -8.35 13.86 -6.61
N VAL A 161 -8.60 13.07 -5.56
CA VAL A 161 -7.66 12.17 -4.92
C VAL A 161 -7.87 10.76 -5.45
N LEU A 162 -6.81 10.10 -5.87
CA LEU A 162 -6.85 8.72 -6.36
C LEU A 162 -5.99 7.82 -5.49
N TYR A 163 -6.60 6.78 -4.94
CA TYR A 163 -5.89 5.62 -4.38
C TYR A 163 -5.66 4.62 -5.51
N THR A 164 -4.42 4.38 -5.87
CA THR A 164 -4.06 3.61 -7.06
C THR A 164 -3.80 2.14 -6.78
N GLY A 165 -3.69 1.73 -5.50
CA GLY A 165 -2.97 0.51 -5.19
C GLY A 165 -1.59 0.52 -5.87
N ASP A 166 -1.07 -0.60 -6.22
CA ASP A 166 0.30 -0.78 -6.69
C ASP A 166 0.52 -0.47 -8.18
N ILE A 167 -0.50 0.07 -8.85
CA ILE A 167 -0.27 0.58 -10.21
C ILE A 167 0.68 1.78 -10.20
N MET A 168 0.64 2.57 -9.12
CA MET A 168 1.60 3.63 -8.87
C MET A 168 2.41 3.30 -7.62
N MET A 169 3.73 3.20 -7.78
CA MET A 169 4.73 2.92 -6.76
C MET A 169 6.02 3.68 -7.11
N PRO A 170 6.93 3.91 -6.15
CA PRO A 170 8.25 4.48 -6.44
C PRO A 170 9.05 3.67 -7.46
N LEU A 171 8.90 2.34 -7.43
CA LEU A 171 9.41 1.39 -8.43
C LEU A 171 8.22 0.58 -8.98
N PRO A 172 7.86 0.69 -10.27
CA PRO A 172 6.85 -0.19 -10.87
C PRO A 172 7.22 -1.66 -10.69
N TYR A 173 6.27 -2.48 -10.19
CA TYR A 173 6.44 -3.90 -9.98
C TYR A 173 5.29 -4.68 -10.65
N PHE A 174 5.62 -5.67 -11.51
CA PHE A 174 4.61 -6.32 -12.38
C PHE A 174 4.82 -7.84 -12.53
N VAL A 175 5.51 -8.46 -11.57
CA VAL A 175 5.82 -9.91 -11.62
C VAL A 175 4.56 -10.75 -11.69
N ASP A 176 3.52 -10.39 -10.92
CA ASP A 176 2.20 -11.05 -10.95
C ASP A 176 1.22 -10.42 -11.97
N GLY A 177 1.70 -9.52 -12.78
CA GLY A 177 0.89 -8.71 -13.67
C GLY A 177 1.31 -8.72 -15.13
N ASN A 178 1.15 -7.57 -15.76
CA ASN A 178 1.46 -7.39 -17.18
C ASN A 178 1.97 -5.98 -17.46
N ILE A 179 3.18 -5.89 -18.01
CA ILE A 179 3.83 -4.61 -18.29
C ILE A 179 3.06 -3.75 -19.31
N ASP A 180 2.38 -4.35 -20.30
CA ASP A 180 1.60 -3.61 -21.33
C ASP A 180 0.36 -2.97 -20.69
N GLN A 181 -0.30 -3.70 -19.75
CA GLN A 181 -1.42 -3.18 -18.97
C GLN A 181 -0.95 -2.11 -18.00
N MET A 182 0.18 -2.30 -17.31
CA MET A 182 0.75 -1.31 -16.39
C MET A 182 1.06 0.01 -17.09
N GLU A 183 1.70 -0.03 -18.27
CA GLU A 183 1.91 1.18 -19.07
C GLU A 183 0.60 1.87 -19.47
N THR A 184 -0.42 1.10 -19.80
CA THR A 184 -1.73 1.65 -20.18
C THR A 184 -2.41 2.32 -18.99
N SER A 185 -2.42 1.66 -17.83
CA SER A 185 -2.98 2.19 -16.59
C SER A 185 -2.23 3.45 -16.14
N LEU A 186 -0.90 3.44 -16.12
CA LEU A 186 -0.10 4.62 -15.77
C LEU A 186 -0.40 5.81 -16.69
N LYS A 187 -0.48 5.58 -18.01
CA LYS A 187 -0.80 6.65 -18.96
C LYS A 187 -2.20 7.25 -18.74
N SER A 188 -3.17 6.45 -18.30
CA SER A 188 -4.52 6.93 -18.02
C SER A 188 -4.56 7.97 -16.90
N LEU A 189 -3.66 7.88 -15.90
CA LEU A 189 -3.57 8.81 -14.78
C LEU A 189 -3.32 10.26 -15.23
N LEU A 190 -2.53 10.45 -16.29
CA LEU A 190 -2.19 11.78 -16.82
C LEU A 190 -3.41 12.58 -17.31
N SER A 191 -4.50 11.91 -17.70
CA SER A 191 -5.72 12.55 -18.20
C SER A 191 -6.79 12.79 -17.14
N MET A 192 -6.62 12.27 -15.92
CA MET A 192 -7.62 12.34 -14.86
C MET A 192 -7.65 13.69 -14.13
N GLY A 193 -6.61 14.52 -14.29
CA GLY A 193 -6.50 15.85 -13.66
C GLY A 193 -6.51 15.76 -12.14
N LEU A 194 -5.70 14.88 -11.59
CA LEU A 194 -5.61 14.58 -10.17
C LEU A 194 -4.95 15.72 -9.38
N GLU A 195 -5.37 15.89 -8.12
CA GLU A 195 -4.69 16.76 -7.15
C GLU A 195 -3.66 15.98 -6.32
N ASN A 196 -3.98 14.74 -5.92
CA ASN A 196 -3.07 13.86 -5.20
C ASN A 196 -3.26 12.41 -5.63
N ILE A 197 -2.18 11.64 -5.63
CA ILE A 197 -2.19 10.18 -5.72
C ILE A 197 -1.69 9.62 -4.39
N ILE A 198 -2.51 8.77 -3.76
CA ILE A 198 -2.06 7.85 -2.73
C ILE A 198 -1.67 6.57 -3.46
N GLN A 199 -0.36 6.41 -3.65
CA GLN A 199 0.20 5.22 -4.30
C GLN A 199 0.17 4.02 -3.36
N GLY A 200 0.36 2.80 -3.87
CA GLY A 200 0.34 1.59 -3.04
C GLY A 200 1.41 1.60 -1.97
N HIS A 201 2.61 2.04 -2.31
CA HIS A 201 3.75 2.17 -1.41
C HIS A 201 4.43 3.54 -1.57
N GLY A 202 5.08 4.03 -0.51
CA GLY A 202 5.83 5.29 -0.52
C GLY A 202 4.96 6.52 -0.27
N ASP A 203 5.53 7.71 -0.49
CA ASP A 203 4.92 8.98 -0.15
C ASP A 203 3.76 9.35 -1.08
N ILE A 204 2.88 10.23 -0.63
CA ILE A 204 1.80 10.81 -1.46
C ILE A 204 2.43 11.61 -2.59
N VAL A 205 1.96 11.38 -3.82
CA VAL A 205 2.38 12.15 -4.99
C VAL A 205 1.45 13.36 -5.15
N LEU A 206 2.01 14.56 -5.04
CA LEU A 206 1.25 15.80 -5.12
C LEU A 206 1.04 16.24 -6.57
N ARG A 207 0.01 17.06 -6.82
CA ARG A 207 -0.37 17.55 -8.15
C ARG A 207 0.79 17.96 -9.05
N GLY A 208 1.76 18.73 -8.51
CA GLY A 208 2.91 19.22 -9.28
C GLY A 208 3.93 18.15 -9.63
N GLU A 209 3.83 16.96 -9.07
CA GLU A 209 4.78 15.85 -9.19
C GLU A 209 4.19 14.71 -10.04
N ILE A 210 2.86 14.63 -10.19
CA ILE A 210 2.16 13.48 -10.80
C ILE A 210 2.69 13.17 -12.19
N ASP A 211 2.74 14.16 -13.07
CA ASP A 211 3.19 13.97 -14.44
C ASP A 211 4.63 13.45 -14.47
N GLY A 212 5.52 14.07 -13.66
CA GLY A 212 6.92 13.66 -13.54
C GLY A 212 7.07 12.24 -13.02
N ALA A 213 6.35 11.87 -11.96
CA ALA A 213 6.41 10.55 -11.34
C ALA A 213 5.88 9.46 -12.28
N VAL A 214 4.77 9.72 -12.99
CA VAL A 214 4.25 8.78 -14.01
C VAL A 214 5.24 8.64 -15.17
N GLU A 215 5.79 9.74 -15.67
CA GLU A 215 6.79 9.69 -16.74
C GLU A 215 8.07 8.94 -16.35
N GLU A 216 8.54 9.09 -15.11
CA GLU A 216 9.69 8.35 -14.60
C GLU A 216 9.42 6.84 -14.55
N ASN A 217 8.23 6.45 -14.10
CA ASN A 217 7.81 5.06 -14.11
C ASN A 217 7.73 4.50 -15.54
N LEU A 218 7.14 5.24 -16.48
CA LEU A 218 7.09 4.85 -17.89
C LEU A 218 8.50 4.75 -18.51
N LYS A 219 9.43 5.66 -18.18
CA LYS A 219 10.83 5.61 -18.61
C LYS A 219 11.54 4.38 -18.07
N TYR A 220 11.30 4.02 -16.81
CA TYR A 220 11.84 2.79 -16.22
C TYR A 220 11.34 1.55 -16.95
N LEU A 221 10.04 1.39 -17.18
CA LEU A 221 9.45 0.27 -17.91
C LEU A 221 10.03 0.17 -19.35
N ALA A 222 10.12 1.30 -20.06
CA ALA A 222 10.72 1.34 -21.39
C ALA A 222 12.21 0.91 -21.38
N LYS A 223 12.95 1.28 -20.33
CA LYS A 223 14.35 0.87 -20.17
C LYS A 223 14.47 -0.62 -19.90
N LEU A 224 13.60 -1.20 -19.05
CA LEU A 224 13.55 -2.64 -18.83
C LEU A 224 13.32 -3.42 -20.12
N ARG A 225 12.31 -3.01 -20.92
CA ARG A 225 12.03 -3.64 -22.22
C ARG A 225 13.28 -3.67 -23.12
N LYS A 226 13.97 -2.53 -23.21
CA LYS A 226 15.18 -2.44 -24.03
C LYS A 226 16.28 -3.37 -23.52
N VAL A 227 16.54 -3.35 -22.21
CA VAL A 227 17.59 -4.17 -21.59
C VAL A 227 17.31 -5.65 -21.79
N VAL A 228 16.08 -6.10 -21.54
CA VAL A 228 15.68 -7.50 -21.70
C VAL A 228 15.72 -7.91 -23.18
N GLN A 229 15.28 -7.04 -24.10
CA GLN A 229 15.38 -7.32 -25.54
C GLN A 229 16.86 -7.46 -25.98
N ASP A 230 17.73 -6.54 -25.54
CA ASP A 230 19.18 -6.56 -25.86
C ASP A 230 19.86 -7.80 -25.24
N ALA A 231 19.41 -8.27 -24.08
CA ALA A 231 19.92 -9.48 -23.42
C ALA A 231 19.44 -10.74 -24.12
N SER A 232 18.20 -10.80 -24.58
CA SER A 232 17.61 -12.00 -25.23
C SER A 232 18.36 -12.44 -26.51
N ASP A 233 19.15 -11.56 -27.11
CA ASP A 233 19.96 -11.84 -28.29
C ASP A 233 21.39 -12.31 -27.91
N ARG A 234 21.73 -12.44 -26.63
CA ARG A 234 23.02 -12.89 -26.12
C ARG A 234 23.04 -14.40 -25.92
N ARG A 235 24.25 -14.97 -25.86
CA ARG A 235 24.43 -16.41 -25.62
C ARG A 235 24.00 -16.86 -24.21
N PHE A 236 24.18 -15.98 -23.23
CA PHE A 236 23.82 -16.20 -21.83
C PHE A 236 22.98 -15.01 -21.32
N PRO A 237 21.70 -14.97 -21.66
CA PRO A 237 20.88 -13.80 -21.37
C PRO A 237 20.68 -13.57 -19.87
N LEU A 238 20.54 -14.61 -19.04
CA LEU A 238 20.34 -14.49 -17.59
C LEU A 238 21.56 -13.85 -16.92
N ASP A 239 22.78 -14.31 -17.21
CA ASP A 239 24.02 -13.72 -16.70
C ASP A 239 24.16 -12.21 -17.01
N VAL A 240 23.55 -11.77 -18.12
CA VAL A 240 23.53 -10.35 -18.50
C VAL A 240 22.51 -9.60 -17.64
N LEU A 241 21.33 -10.18 -17.42
CA LEU A 241 20.26 -9.55 -16.65
C LEU A 241 20.62 -9.41 -15.17
N GLU A 242 21.25 -10.40 -14.55
CA GLU A 242 21.73 -10.37 -13.17
C GLU A 242 22.67 -9.19 -12.86
N ARG A 243 23.36 -8.67 -13.87
CA ARG A 243 24.30 -7.54 -13.75
C ARG A 243 23.65 -6.18 -14.00
N VAL A 244 22.39 -6.15 -14.36
CA VAL A 244 21.66 -4.92 -14.62
C VAL A 244 21.12 -4.38 -13.29
N THR A 245 21.63 -3.24 -12.85
CA THR A 245 21.23 -2.63 -11.59
C THR A 245 20.04 -1.69 -11.78
N VAL A 246 19.27 -1.51 -10.73
CA VAL A 246 18.12 -0.58 -10.72
C VAL A 246 18.54 0.85 -11.10
N GLN A 247 19.73 1.29 -10.67
CA GLN A 247 20.26 2.62 -11.02
C GLN A 247 20.55 2.74 -12.52
N SER A 248 21.02 1.68 -13.17
CA SER A 248 21.25 1.68 -14.63
C SER A 248 19.94 1.86 -15.41
N CYS A 249 18.81 1.56 -14.77
CA CYS A 249 17.46 1.73 -15.31
C CYS A 249 16.77 3.02 -14.84
N GLY A 250 17.48 3.89 -14.09
CA GLY A 250 17.03 5.23 -13.75
C GLY A 250 16.27 5.34 -12.42
N LYS A 251 16.27 4.30 -11.58
CA LYS A 251 15.68 4.33 -10.23
C LYS A 251 16.76 4.22 -9.16
N SER A 252 16.46 4.74 -7.97
CA SER A 252 17.36 4.66 -6.82
C SER A 252 17.22 3.33 -6.08
N ARG A 253 18.33 2.78 -5.58
CA ARG A 253 18.31 1.54 -4.77
C ARG A 253 17.74 1.71 -3.38
N VAL A 254 17.68 2.95 -2.86
CA VAL A 254 17.25 3.20 -1.48
C VAL A 254 15.73 3.38 -1.33
N ILE A 255 14.99 3.44 -2.44
CA ILE A 255 13.52 3.54 -2.39
C ILE A 255 12.92 2.24 -1.85
N MET A 256 11.73 2.35 -1.29
CA MET A 256 10.99 1.22 -0.68
C MET A 256 11.79 0.49 0.42
N GLY A 257 12.53 1.25 1.25
CA GLY A 257 13.31 0.66 2.34
C GLY A 257 14.53 -0.17 1.88
N GLY A 258 14.99 0.00 0.62
CA GLY A 258 16.10 -0.74 0.05
C GLY A 258 15.71 -1.97 -0.78
N LEU A 259 14.42 -2.29 -0.89
CA LEU A 259 13.91 -3.43 -1.67
C LEU A 259 14.03 -3.25 -3.20
N ALA A 260 14.39 -2.04 -3.66
CA ALA A 260 14.34 -1.70 -5.08
C ALA A 260 15.20 -2.59 -5.99
N GLU A 261 16.35 -3.08 -5.51
CA GLU A 261 17.23 -3.95 -6.33
C GLU A 261 16.59 -5.32 -6.53
N ASP A 262 16.04 -5.94 -5.49
CA ASP A 262 15.40 -7.26 -5.56
C ASP A 262 14.15 -7.23 -6.42
N LEU A 263 13.28 -6.24 -6.21
CA LEU A 263 12.11 -6.03 -7.06
C LEU A 263 12.49 -5.77 -8.53
N HIS A 264 13.58 -5.05 -8.75
CA HIS A 264 14.10 -4.81 -10.10
C HIS A 264 14.57 -6.09 -10.77
N GLN A 265 15.32 -6.94 -10.08
CA GLN A 265 15.76 -8.23 -10.61
C GLN A 265 14.55 -9.13 -10.95
N ARG A 266 13.59 -9.26 -10.04
CA ARG A 266 12.34 -10.00 -10.29
C ARG A 266 11.60 -9.47 -11.53
N ASN A 267 11.51 -8.15 -11.71
CA ASN A 267 10.93 -7.53 -12.90
C ASN A 267 11.67 -7.91 -14.20
N LEU A 268 13.03 -7.94 -14.17
CA LEU A 268 13.83 -8.32 -15.34
C LEU A 268 13.54 -9.75 -15.77
N PHE A 269 13.53 -10.70 -14.81
CA PHE A 269 13.25 -12.11 -15.09
C PHE A 269 11.81 -12.33 -15.55
N ALA A 270 10.81 -11.69 -14.89
CA ALA A 270 9.42 -11.77 -15.31
C ALA A 270 9.22 -11.27 -16.75
N LEU A 271 9.85 -10.13 -17.09
CA LEU A 271 9.78 -9.59 -18.44
C LEU A 271 10.49 -10.50 -19.46
N PHE A 272 11.62 -11.08 -19.09
CA PHE A 272 12.34 -12.01 -19.94
C PHE A 272 11.48 -13.25 -20.24
N ARG A 273 10.89 -13.90 -19.24
CA ARG A 273 9.94 -15.01 -19.41
C ARG A 273 8.77 -14.62 -20.32
N TYR A 274 8.17 -13.46 -20.09
CA TYR A 274 7.07 -12.95 -20.92
C TYR A 274 7.45 -12.76 -22.40
N LEU A 275 8.66 -12.26 -22.68
CA LEU A 275 9.12 -12.05 -24.06
C LEU A 275 9.51 -13.36 -24.75
N ILE A 276 10.10 -14.33 -24.03
CA ILE A 276 10.41 -15.66 -24.55
C ILE A 276 9.12 -16.40 -24.91
N GLY A 277 8.11 -16.42 -24.01
CA GLY A 277 6.83 -17.06 -24.26
C GLY A 277 6.07 -16.49 -25.45
N LYS A 278 6.40 -15.28 -25.91
CA LYS A 278 5.85 -14.66 -27.14
C LYS A 278 6.64 -15.00 -28.43
N LYS A 279 7.86 -15.57 -28.32
CA LYS A 279 8.62 -16.01 -29.50
C LYS A 279 8.04 -17.35 -29.98
N PRO A 280 7.84 -17.57 -31.30
CA PRO A 280 7.41 -18.88 -31.80
C PRO A 280 8.44 -19.94 -31.41
N ILE A 281 7.96 -20.99 -30.77
CA ILE A 281 8.75 -22.16 -30.35
C ILE A 281 9.40 -22.78 -31.60
N GLY A 282 10.70 -22.67 -31.70
CA GLY A 282 11.45 -23.17 -32.90
C GLY A 282 12.97 -23.22 -32.73
N SER A 283 13.51 -23.04 -31.54
CA SER A 283 14.92 -23.25 -31.28
C SER A 283 15.11 -24.25 -30.14
N GLU A 284 15.81 -25.33 -30.41
CA GLU A 284 16.14 -26.41 -29.47
C GLU A 284 16.91 -25.93 -28.21
N GLU A 285 17.34 -24.66 -28.17
CA GLU A 285 18.08 -24.06 -27.05
C GLU A 285 17.19 -23.58 -25.86
N PHE A 286 15.86 -23.64 -25.98
CA PHE A 286 14.94 -23.12 -24.92
C PHE A 286 14.37 -24.20 -24.01
N HIS A 287 14.52 -25.48 -24.34
CA HIS A 287 14.03 -26.57 -23.50
C HIS A 287 14.80 -26.66 -22.17
N ASP A 288 16.08 -26.35 -22.19
CA ASP A 288 16.94 -26.37 -21.00
C ASP A 288 16.59 -25.20 -20.00
N LEU A 289 15.95 -24.12 -20.50
CA LEU A 289 15.56 -22.99 -19.64
C LEU A 289 14.17 -23.16 -19.02
N GLU A 290 13.28 -23.95 -19.62
CA GLU A 290 11.99 -24.28 -19.01
C GLU A 290 12.19 -25.19 -17.79
N ASP A 291 13.11 -26.14 -17.88
CA ASP A 291 13.43 -27.04 -16.76
C ASP A 291 14.11 -26.31 -15.57
N GLU A 292 14.94 -25.30 -15.83
CA GLU A 292 15.51 -24.45 -14.74
C GLU A 292 14.47 -23.58 -14.03
N PHE A 293 13.38 -23.19 -14.72
CA PHE A 293 12.32 -22.36 -14.14
C PHE A 293 11.17 -23.15 -13.52
N GLU A 294 10.93 -24.41 -13.94
CA GLU A 294 9.93 -25.28 -13.31
C GLU A 294 10.39 -25.79 -11.94
N GLU A 295 11.70 -25.95 -11.71
CA GLU A 295 12.24 -26.27 -10.38
C GLU A 295 12.07 -25.12 -9.39
N ASP A 296 11.95 -23.86 -9.86
CA ASP A 296 11.72 -22.68 -8.99
C ASP A 296 10.23 -22.43 -8.69
N GLU A 297 9.28 -23.04 -9.41
CA GLU A 297 7.84 -22.96 -9.06
C GLU A 297 7.48 -23.86 -7.86
N ASP A 298 8.26 -24.93 -7.62
CA ASP A 298 8.20 -25.75 -6.41
C ASP A 298 9.26 -25.31 -5.35
N GLY A 299 10.15 -24.41 -5.72
CA GLY A 299 11.15 -23.80 -4.86
C GLY A 299 10.49 -22.83 -3.88
N GLU A 300 10.53 -23.20 -2.63
CA GLU A 300 10.31 -22.34 -1.47
C GLU A 300 10.83 -20.93 -1.80
N TYR A 301 9.91 -19.94 -1.88
CA TYR A 301 10.30 -18.56 -1.71
C TYR A 301 10.80 -18.44 -0.28
N GLU A 302 12.06 -18.79 -0.06
CA GLU A 302 12.76 -18.37 1.12
C GLU A 302 12.75 -16.83 1.06
N ASP A 303 11.79 -16.22 1.74
CA ASP A 303 11.92 -14.87 2.24
C ASP A 303 13.10 -14.93 3.23
N ASP A 304 14.31 -14.83 2.69
CA ASP A 304 15.52 -14.55 3.47
C ASP A 304 15.44 -13.10 4.01
N PHE A 305 14.38 -12.82 4.73
CA PHE A 305 14.39 -11.83 5.78
C PHE A 305 14.97 -12.53 7.02
N GLU A 306 16.30 -12.69 7.05
CA GLU A 306 16.98 -12.80 8.34
C GLU A 306 16.64 -11.50 9.10
N GLU A 307 15.57 -11.55 9.89
CA GLU A 307 15.36 -10.60 10.97
C GLU A 307 16.58 -10.72 11.89
N GLU A 308 17.48 -9.74 11.84
CA GLU A 308 18.33 -9.53 13.00
C GLU A 308 17.40 -9.41 14.21
N PRO A 309 17.57 -10.24 15.25
CA PRO A 309 16.68 -10.21 16.40
C PRO A 309 16.73 -8.81 16.99
N VAL A 310 15.59 -8.15 17.03
CA VAL A 310 15.39 -6.92 17.77
C VAL A 310 15.88 -7.19 19.19
N ARG A 311 17.04 -6.66 19.54
CA ARG A 311 17.54 -6.67 20.92
C ARG A 311 16.59 -5.83 21.75
N VAL A 312 15.63 -6.49 22.38
CA VAL A 312 14.90 -5.93 23.51
C VAL A 312 15.96 -5.58 24.56
N ARG A 313 16.17 -4.32 24.80
CA ARG A 313 16.95 -3.86 25.94
C ARG A 313 16.12 -4.22 27.16
N GLU A 314 16.43 -5.35 27.78
CA GLU A 314 16.04 -5.65 29.15
C GLU A 314 16.79 -4.74 30.11
N GLY A 315 16.02 -4.15 31.01
CA GLY A 315 16.45 -3.84 32.37
C GLY A 315 17.39 -2.66 32.54
N TYR A 316 16.83 -1.51 32.90
CA TYR A 316 17.53 -0.64 33.84
C TYR A 316 17.39 -1.30 35.21
N ASP A 317 18.50 -1.82 35.75
CA ASP A 317 18.66 -2.12 37.17
C ASP A 317 18.67 -0.80 37.93
N ASP A 318 17.79 -0.74 38.93
CA ASP A 318 17.80 0.28 39.98
C ASP A 318 19.08 0.13 40.78
N ASP A 319 20.02 1.04 40.62
CA ASP A 319 21.05 1.30 41.64
C ASP A 319 20.63 2.55 42.40
N GLU A 320 20.20 2.30 43.64
CA GLU A 320 20.02 3.29 44.70
C GLU A 320 21.39 3.92 45.02
N ASP A 321 21.55 5.20 44.74
CA ASP A 321 22.54 6.01 45.45
C ASP A 321 21.82 7.22 46.08
N GLU A 322 21.74 7.11 47.42
CA GLU A 322 21.34 8.17 48.33
C GLU A 322 22.38 9.31 48.22
N ASP A 323 21.94 10.50 47.84
CA ASP A 323 22.68 11.73 48.10
C ASP A 323 21.73 12.79 48.67
N GLU A 324 21.88 13.00 49.97
CA GLU A 324 21.18 14.04 50.76
C GLU A 324 21.73 15.41 50.36
N GLY A 325 20.90 16.21 49.69
CA GLY A 325 21.17 17.61 49.42
C GLY A 325 20.02 18.50 49.87
N GLU A 326 20.16 19.09 51.05
CA GLU A 326 19.34 20.18 51.55
C GLU A 326 19.28 21.33 50.52
N PHE A 327 18.09 21.78 50.16
CA PHE A 327 17.90 23.12 49.60
C PHE A 327 16.65 23.81 50.19
N GLU A 328 16.93 25.00 50.67
CA GLU A 328 16.11 25.92 51.41
C GLU A 328 14.86 26.36 50.66
N ARG A 329 13.80 26.59 51.46
CA ARG A 329 12.56 27.27 51.03
C ARG A 329 12.79 28.77 50.91
N ASP A 330 12.48 29.34 49.80
CA ASP A 330 12.12 30.73 49.68
C ASP A 330 10.64 30.89 49.41
N GLU A 331 10.03 31.64 50.31
CA GLU A 331 8.62 32.10 50.28
C GLU A 331 8.47 33.28 49.29
N ASP A 332 7.23 33.34 48.82
CA ASP A 332 6.53 34.59 48.49
C ASP A 332 6.69 35.16 47.10
N THR A 333 5.60 35.11 46.32
CA THR A 333 4.91 36.27 45.77
C THR A 333 3.60 35.86 45.12
N GLY A 334 2.51 36.33 45.69
CA GLY A 334 1.16 36.25 45.11
C GLY A 334 0.92 37.23 43.98
N VAL A 335 0.24 36.82 42.95
CA VAL A 335 -0.43 37.69 42.01
C VAL A 335 -1.84 37.16 41.78
N GLY A 336 -2.83 37.95 42.17
CA GLY A 336 -4.25 37.66 42.01
C GLY A 336 -4.69 37.79 40.56
N PHE A 337 -5.65 36.95 40.20
CA PHE A 337 -6.45 37.14 39.00
C PHE A 337 -7.84 37.59 39.38
N GLU A 338 -8.23 38.75 38.83
CA GLU A 338 -9.56 39.34 38.87
C GLU A 338 -10.47 38.55 37.94
N GLU A 339 -11.69 38.19 38.47
CA GLU A 339 -12.78 37.66 37.70
C GLU A 339 -13.54 38.81 37.03
N GLU A 340 -13.65 38.86 35.74
CA GLU A 340 -14.59 39.69 35.01
C GLU A 340 -15.84 38.85 34.67
N GLU A 341 -16.95 39.21 35.32
CA GLU A 341 -18.31 38.80 34.96
C GLU A 341 -18.73 39.54 33.67
N VAL A 342 -19.20 38.81 32.68
CA VAL A 342 -19.86 39.37 31.50
C VAL A 342 -21.32 38.95 31.53
N GLU A 343 -22.18 39.93 31.66
CA GLU A 343 -23.65 39.85 31.71
C GLU A 343 -24.23 39.33 30.39
N GLU A 344 -25.24 38.48 30.53
CA GLU A 344 -26.17 38.02 29.49
C GLU A 344 -27.05 39.20 29.01
N GLY A 345 -27.08 39.40 27.67
CA GLY A 345 -28.07 40.23 26.99
C GLY A 345 -28.96 39.39 26.08
N PHE A 346 -30.16 39.05 26.51
CA PHE A 346 -31.23 38.54 25.66
C PHE A 346 -31.86 39.70 24.89
N GLU A 347 -31.91 39.62 23.57
CA GLU A 347 -32.91 40.36 22.78
C GLU A 347 -33.67 39.36 21.88
N GLU A 348 -34.94 39.23 22.22
CA GLU A 348 -35.98 38.67 21.34
C GLU A 348 -36.33 39.70 20.26
N ASP A 349 -36.26 39.32 19.01
CA ASP A 349 -36.98 40.03 17.95
C ASP A 349 -37.83 39.05 17.13
N ASN A 350 -39.15 39.19 17.40
CA ASN A 350 -40.26 38.73 16.55
C ASN A 350 -40.26 39.55 15.25
N PHE A 351 -40.45 38.91 14.10
CA PHE A 351 -41.31 39.45 13.01
C PHE A 351 -41.68 38.35 12.00
N GLU A 352 -43.03 38.18 11.88
CA GLU A 352 -43.91 37.72 10.78
C GLU A 352 -43.41 36.68 9.75
#